data_c566cc0a370b56ab5ca86e3dc99e5d2b
#
_entry.id   c566cc0a370b56ab5ca86e3dc99e5d2b
#
_cell.length_a   1.000
_cell.length_b   1.000
_cell.length_c   1.000
_cell.angle_alpha   90.00
_cell.angle_beta   90.00
_cell.angle_gamma   90.00
#
_symmetry.space_group_name_H-M   'P 1'
#
loop_
_entity.id
_entity.type
_entity.pdbx_description
1 polymer ?
#
loop_
_entity_poly.entity_id
_entity_poly.type
_entity_poly.pdbx_seq_one_letter_code
_entity_poly.pdbx_strand_id
1 'polypeptide(L)'
;MKKLLASILAVMLVIAMTSCSGGNSGASGGDQAAQQSTDDKSIVVYFSCTGNTKAVAEEIAAQTGSDLQEIVPEEPYTEEDLNYNDDSCRANVEMNDPESRPAISNTIENLSDYDTIYIGFPIWWNSAPRIINTFIESND
;
A
#
# COMPACT_ATOMS: atom_id res chain seq x y z
N MET A 1 -19.19 -25.96 -37.23
CA MET A 1 -19.68 -27.35 -37.02
C MET A 1 -18.83 -28.00 -35.98
N LYS A 2 -19.47 -28.69 -35.11
CA LYS A 2 -19.06 -29.56 -33.97
C LYS A 2 -18.95 -28.89 -32.64
N LYS A 3 -20.08 -29.05 -31.97
CA LYS A 3 -20.36 -28.99 -30.53
C LYS A 3 -19.56 -30.08 -29.82
N LEU A 4 -19.05 -29.82 -28.63
CA LEU A 4 -18.80 -30.85 -27.67
C LEU A 4 -19.26 -30.36 -26.29
N LEU A 5 -20.23 -31.13 -25.84
CA LEU A 5 -20.95 -31.05 -24.57
C LEU A 5 -20.10 -31.58 -23.40
N ALA A 6 -20.32 -30.92 -22.27
CA ALA A 6 -20.65 -31.49 -20.96
C ALA A 6 -19.70 -32.49 -20.32
N SER A 7 -19.34 -32.27 -19.08
CA SER A 7 -19.80 -33.17 -18.01
C SER A 7 -19.58 -32.48 -16.65
N ILE A 8 -20.67 -32.26 -16.00
CA ILE A 8 -20.81 -31.97 -14.59
C ILE A 8 -20.58 -33.28 -13.84
N LEU A 9 -19.62 -33.32 -12.94
CA LEU A 9 -19.57 -34.37 -11.93
C LEU A 9 -19.55 -33.76 -10.54
N ALA A 10 -20.73 -33.69 -9.96
CA ALA A 10 -20.93 -33.42 -8.56
C ALA A 10 -20.49 -34.61 -7.74
N VAL A 11 -19.51 -34.47 -6.88
CA VAL A 11 -19.23 -35.40 -5.80
C VAL A 11 -19.52 -34.73 -4.48
N MET A 12 -20.71 -35.02 -3.97
CA MET A 12 -21.03 -34.81 -2.56
C MET A 12 -20.25 -35.86 -1.75
N LEU A 13 -19.37 -35.43 -0.88
CA LEU A 13 -18.87 -36.29 0.20
C LEU A 13 -19.30 -35.68 1.54
N VAL A 14 -20.35 -36.29 2.07
CA VAL A 14 -20.79 -36.12 3.46
C VAL A 14 -19.87 -36.97 4.33
N ILE A 15 -19.13 -36.34 5.22
CA ILE A 15 -18.47 -37.07 6.32
C ILE A 15 -19.00 -36.54 7.63
N ALA A 16 -19.70 -37.43 8.31
CA ALA A 16 -20.30 -37.25 9.61
C ALA A 16 -19.23 -37.16 10.73
N MET A 17 -19.59 -36.44 11.73
CA MET A 17 -18.94 -36.21 13.02
C MET A 17 -18.51 -37.50 13.75
N THR A 18 -17.37 -37.42 14.39
CA THR A 18 -17.18 -38.12 15.66
C THR A 18 -16.34 -37.26 16.59
N SER A 19 -16.97 -36.90 17.68
CA SER A 19 -16.42 -36.27 18.87
C SER A 19 -15.51 -37.25 19.59
N CYS A 20 -14.31 -36.82 20.00
CA CYS A 20 -13.68 -37.30 21.23
C CYS A 20 -12.75 -36.26 21.85
N SER A 21 -13.03 -36.06 23.10
CA SER A 21 -12.34 -35.28 24.13
C SER A 21 -10.93 -35.81 24.43
N GLY A 22 -9.98 -34.92 24.74
CA GLY A 22 -8.77 -35.29 25.50
C GLY A 22 -7.52 -34.44 25.14
N GLY A 23 -7.14 -33.62 26.00
CA GLY A 23 -6.06 -32.78 26.39
C GLY A 23 -4.69 -32.84 25.73
N ASN A 24 -4.09 -31.69 25.90
CA ASN A 24 -2.65 -31.38 26.09
C ASN A 24 -1.85 -30.78 24.93
N SER A 25 -1.51 -29.54 25.14
CA SER A 25 -0.26 -28.79 24.83
C SER A 25 0.51 -29.11 23.54
N GLY A 26 0.51 -28.14 22.62
CA GLY A 26 1.47 -28.04 21.54
C GLY A 26 1.36 -26.68 20.90
N ALA A 27 2.27 -25.76 21.23
CA ALA A 27 2.39 -24.46 20.57
C ALA A 27 2.71 -24.67 19.10
N SER A 28 1.80 -24.29 18.22
CA SER A 28 2.08 -24.08 16.81
C SER A 28 1.77 -22.63 16.51
N GLY A 29 2.81 -21.86 16.21
CA GLY A 29 2.68 -20.51 15.72
C GLY A 29 1.95 -20.55 14.38
N GLY A 30 0.67 -20.23 14.41
CA GLY A 30 -0.09 -19.92 13.22
C GLY A 30 0.09 -18.45 12.94
N ASP A 31 0.61 -18.12 11.76
CA ASP A 31 0.47 -16.81 11.17
C ASP A 31 -1.01 -16.45 11.15
N GLN A 32 -1.43 -15.69 12.14
CA GLN A 32 -2.69 -14.99 12.07
C GLN A 32 -2.47 -13.83 11.11
N ALA A 33 -2.74 -14.01 9.83
CA ALA A 33 -3.15 -12.92 8.98
C ALA A 33 -4.29 -12.23 9.74
N ALA A 34 -4.06 -11.00 10.17
CA ALA A 34 -5.09 -10.19 10.80
C ALA A 34 -6.28 -10.16 9.86
N GLN A 35 -7.37 -10.85 10.24
CA GLN A 35 -8.66 -10.69 9.57
C GLN A 35 -9.10 -9.26 9.89
N GLN A 36 -8.87 -8.37 8.92
CA GLN A 36 -9.42 -7.03 8.94
C GLN A 36 -10.94 -7.18 9.02
N SER A 37 -11.56 -6.55 10.00
CA SER A 37 -13.01 -6.54 10.12
C SER A 37 -13.60 -5.95 8.85
N THR A 38 -14.70 -6.48 8.33
CA THR A 38 -15.32 -6.09 7.05
C THR A 38 -15.91 -4.67 7.06
N ASP A 39 -15.77 -3.95 8.16
CA ASP A 39 -16.26 -2.57 8.32
C ASP A 39 -15.10 -1.53 8.39
N ASP A 40 -13.84 -1.95 8.51
CA ASP A 40 -12.70 -1.03 8.60
C ASP A 40 -12.37 -0.45 7.21
N LYS A 41 -12.53 0.85 7.07
CA LYS A 41 -12.22 1.58 5.84
C LYS A 41 -10.73 1.94 5.80
N SER A 42 -10.05 1.56 4.73
CA SER A 42 -8.62 1.82 4.58
C SER A 42 -8.27 2.45 3.23
N ILE A 43 -7.17 3.21 3.22
CA ILE A 43 -6.64 3.86 2.02
C ILE A 43 -5.13 3.66 1.95
N VAL A 44 -4.62 3.45 0.75
CA VAL A 44 -3.19 3.51 0.43
C VAL A 44 -2.91 4.84 -0.26
N VAL A 45 -2.14 5.69 0.39
CA VAL A 45 -1.64 6.95 -0.16
C VAL A 45 -0.17 6.76 -0.53
N TYR A 46 0.25 7.14 -1.73
CA TYR A 46 1.63 6.88 -2.14
C TYR A 46 2.24 8.02 -2.97
N PHE A 47 3.56 8.14 -2.89
CA PHE A 47 4.39 8.95 -3.76
C PHE A 47 5.34 8.05 -4.55
N SER A 48 5.46 8.27 -5.87
CA SER A 48 6.32 7.46 -6.73
C SER A 48 6.82 8.25 -7.94
N CYS A 49 8.16 8.35 -8.11
CA CYS A 49 8.76 9.00 -9.28
C CYS A 49 8.97 8.02 -10.45
N THR A 50 9.35 6.78 -10.17
CA THR A 50 9.76 5.79 -11.18
C THR A 50 8.76 4.63 -11.37
N GLY A 51 7.63 4.67 -10.67
CA GLY A 51 6.58 3.66 -10.74
C GLY A 51 6.78 2.46 -9.79
N ASN A 52 7.94 2.27 -9.17
CA ASN A 52 8.19 1.12 -8.30
C ASN A 52 7.30 1.14 -7.05
N THR A 53 7.23 2.27 -6.35
CA THR A 53 6.36 2.42 -5.18
C THR A 53 4.90 2.32 -5.57
N LYS A 54 4.52 2.89 -6.72
CA LYS A 54 3.17 2.77 -7.28
C LYS A 54 2.75 1.31 -7.43
N ALA A 55 3.58 0.47 -8.06
CA ALA A 55 3.26 -0.94 -8.26
C ALA A 55 3.03 -1.68 -6.93
N VAL A 56 3.82 -1.38 -5.90
CA VAL A 56 3.64 -1.96 -4.55
C VAL A 56 2.35 -1.44 -3.90
N ALA A 57 2.06 -0.14 -4.04
CA ALA A 57 0.84 0.46 -3.49
C ALA A 57 -0.42 -0.13 -4.13
N GLU A 58 -0.43 -0.33 -5.44
CA GLU A 58 -1.52 -0.98 -6.18
C GLU A 58 -1.76 -2.42 -5.68
N GLU A 59 -0.68 -3.17 -5.45
CA GLU A 59 -0.77 -4.54 -4.92
C GLU A 59 -1.33 -4.56 -3.49
N ILE A 60 -0.86 -3.68 -2.61
CA ILE A 60 -1.38 -3.57 -1.24
C ILE A 60 -2.86 -3.21 -1.26
N ALA A 61 -3.26 -2.21 -2.06
CA ALA A 61 -4.65 -1.81 -2.19
C ALA A 61 -5.55 -2.96 -2.69
N ALA A 62 -5.07 -3.73 -3.68
CA ALA A 62 -5.79 -4.88 -4.20
C ALA A 62 -5.96 -6.01 -3.16
N GLN A 63 -4.93 -6.26 -2.35
CA GLN A 63 -4.97 -7.33 -1.34
C GLN A 63 -5.79 -6.94 -0.10
N THR A 64 -5.80 -5.66 0.26
CA THR A 64 -6.50 -5.17 1.46
C THR A 64 -7.91 -4.66 1.17
N GLY A 65 -8.26 -4.46 -0.11
CA GLY A 65 -9.51 -3.80 -0.51
C GLY A 65 -9.52 -2.29 -0.19
N SER A 66 -8.34 -1.69 -0.01
CA SER A 66 -8.19 -0.27 0.32
C SER A 66 -8.43 0.62 -0.90
N ASP A 67 -8.92 1.84 -0.66
CA ASP A 67 -8.85 2.90 -1.65
C ASP A 67 -7.39 3.23 -1.98
N LEU A 68 -7.11 3.81 -3.16
CA LEU A 68 -5.75 4.11 -3.61
C LEU A 68 -5.68 5.54 -4.12
N GLN A 69 -4.73 6.34 -3.59
CA GLN A 69 -4.49 7.70 -4.04
C GLN A 69 -3.00 8.03 -4.13
N GLU A 70 -2.63 8.80 -5.16
CA GLU A 70 -1.27 9.26 -5.38
C GLU A 70 -1.07 10.65 -4.79
N ILE A 71 0.08 10.88 -4.14
CA ILE A 71 0.59 12.21 -3.82
C ILE A 71 1.28 12.72 -5.08
N VAL A 72 0.69 13.71 -5.74
CA VAL A 72 1.19 14.27 -7.00
C VAL A 72 1.95 15.56 -6.72
N PRO A 73 3.27 15.62 -6.97
CA PRO A 73 4.02 16.86 -6.82
C PRO A 73 3.52 17.90 -7.82
N GLU A 74 3.48 19.18 -7.42
CA GLU A 74 3.11 20.28 -8.32
C GLU A 74 4.06 20.35 -9.52
N GLU A 75 5.36 20.15 -9.27
CA GLU A 75 6.38 20.01 -10.31
C GLU A 75 6.84 18.53 -10.33
N PRO A 76 6.53 17.76 -11.38
CA PRO A 76 7.00 16.38 -11.51
C PRO A 76 8.54 16.31 -11.48
N TYR A 77 9.07 15.27 -10.83
CA TYR A 77 10.53 15.04 -10.82
C TYR A 77 10.97 14.49 -12.17
N THR A 78 11.97 15.12 -12.75
CA THR A 78 12.67 14.68 -13.97
C THR A 78 13.78 13.68 -13.65
N GLU A 79 14.40 13.10 -14.69
CA GLU A 79 15.59 12.25 -14.50
C GLU A 79 16.78 13.05 -13.93
N GLU A 80 16.91 14.32 -14.33
CA GLU A 80 17.93 15.23 -13.78
C GLU A 80 17.69 15.52 -12.31
N ASP A 81 16.44 15.73 -11.89
CA ASP A 81 16.06 15.96 -10.49
C ASP A 81 16.40 14.76 -9.59
N LEU A 82 16.45 13.56 -10.17
CA LEU A 82 16.73 12.31 -9.47
C LEU A 82 18.18 11.81 -9.66
N ASN A 83 19.06 12.61 -10.26
CA ASN A 83 20.47 12.24 -10.43
C ASN A 83 21.26 12.40 -9.14
N TYR A 84 21.23 11.40 -8.29
CA TYR A 84 21.88 11.38 -6.96
C TYR A 84 23.40 11.58 -6.97
N ASN A 85 24.06 11.51 -8.15
CA ASN A 85 25.48 11.81 -8.29
C ASN A 85 25.77 13.30 -8.47
N ASP A 86 24.73 14.13 -8.64
CA ASP A 86 24.82 15.57 -8.72
C ASP A 86 24.28 16.18 -7.40
N ASP A 87 25.18 16.76 -6.61
CA ASP A 87 24.82 17.37 -5.33
C ASP A 87 23.82 18.52 -5.47
N SER A 88 23.71 19.11 -6.68
CA SER A 88 22.79 20.19 -7.00
C SER A 88 21.42 19.69 -7.53
N CYS A 89 21.22 18.41 -7.74
CA CYS A 89 19.93 17.90 -8.18
C CYS A 89 18.84 18.18 -7.13
N ARG A 90 17.62 18.34 -7.60
CA ARG A 90 16.48 18.73 -6.76
C ARG A 90 16.29 17.77 -5.58
N ALA A 91 16.37 16.47 -5.80
CA ALA A 91 16.21 15.49 -4.73
C ALA A 91 17.28 15.63 -3.64
N ASN A 92 18.57 15.86 -4.02
CA ASN A 92 19.65 16.13 -3.07
C ASN A 92 19.42 17.42 -2.29
N VAL A 93 19.05 18.50 -2.96
CA VAL A 93 18.78 19.81 -2.33
C VAL A 93 17.63 19.70 -1.33
N GLU A 94 16.50 19.10 -1.73
CA GLU A 94 15.37 18.92 -0.84
C GLU A 94 15.70 18.04 0.38
N MET A 95 16.42 16.93 0.18
CA MET A 95 16.76 16.04 1.30
C MET A 95 17.76 16.63 2.28
N ASN A 96 18.66 17.52 1.82
CA ASN A 96 19.62 18.21 2.67
C ASN A 96 18.99 19.38 3.46
N ASP A 97 17.81 19.85 3.05
CA ASP A 97 17.06 20.87 3.78
C ASP A 97 15.91 20.22 4.59
N PRO A 98 16.00 20.17 5.94
CA PRO A 98 14.94 19.62 6.77
C PRO A 98 13.63 20.43 6.70
N GLU A 99 13.69 21.71 6.31
CA GLU A 99 12.52 22.58 6.18
C GLU A 99 11.90 22.54 4.77
N SER A 100 12.50 21.82 3.83
CA SER A 100 11.95 21.68 2.49
C SER A 100 10.56 21.06 2.50
N ARG A 101 9.63 21.69 1.80
CA ARG A 101 8.23 21.24 1.65
C ARG A 101 7.81 21.35 0.18
N PRO A 102 8.19 20.37 -0.67
CA PRO A 102 7.75 20.33 -2.06
C PRO A 102 6.23 20.39 -2.15
N ALA A 103 5.71 21.27 -3.01
CA ALA A 103 4.28 21.47 -3.16
C ALA A 103 3.59 20.24 -3.79
N ILE A 104 2.36 19.99 -3.37
CA ILE A 104 1.49 18.92 -3.86
C ILE A 104 0.35 19.55 -4.65
N SER A 105 0.09 19.02 -5.86
CA SER A 105 -0.93 19.58 -6.78
C SER A 105 -2.33 19.06 -6.52
N ASN A 106 -2.47 17.93 -5.83
CA ASN A 106 -3.78 17.33 -5.53
C ASN A 106 -4.07 17.33 -4.04
N THR A 107 -5.35 17.29 -3.69
CA THR A 107 -5.82 17.12 -2.32
C THR A 107 -6.33 15.69 -2.15
N ILE A 108 -5.96 15.05 -1.04
CA ILE A 108 -6.54 13.78 -0.63
C ILE A 108 -7.59 14.12 0.41
N GLU A 109 -8.85 14.08 -0.03
CA GLU A 109 -9.98 14.50 0.81
C GLU A 109 -10.43 13.38 1.74
N ASN A 110 -11.05 13.76 2.85
CA ASN A 110 -11.75 12.85 3.75
C ASN A 110 -10.86 11.76 4.37
N LEU A 111 -9.57 12.05 4.63
CA LEU A 111 -8.68 11.10 5.31
C LEU A 111 -9.21 10.67 6.68
N SER A 112 -9.96 11.55 7.36
CA SER A 112 -10.63 11.25 8.63
C SER A 112 -11.72 10.17 8.54
N ASP A 113 -12.17 9.83 7.33
CA ASP A 113 -13.17 8.78 7.12
C ASP A 113 -12.56 7.37 7.07
N TYR A 114 -11.23 7.28 7.15
CA TYR A 114 -10.49 6.02 7.11
C TYR A 114 -9.95 5.64 8.49
N ASP A 115 -10.11 4.38 8.86
CA ASP A 115 -9.60 3.80 10.09
C ASP A 115 -8.09 3.48 9.97
N THR A 116 -7.64 3.21 8.74
CA THR A 116 -6.24 2.88 8.45
C THR A 116 -5.75 3.60 7.20
N ILE A 117 -4.62 4.30 7.32
CA ILE A 117 -3.94 4.96 6.22
C ILE A 117 -2.56 4.31 6.05
N TYR A 118 -2.34 3.65 4.90
CA TYR A 118 -1.03 3.17 4.48
C TYR A 118 -0.33 4.28 3.70
N ILE A 119 0.93 4.59 4.02
CA ILE A 119 1.70 5.59 3.31
C ILE A 119 2.89 4.91 2.60
N GLY A 120 2.87 4.92 1.25
CA GLY A 120 3.91 4.35 0.40
C GLY A 120 4.84 5.42 -0.17
N PHE A 121 6.17 5.24 -0.03
CA PHE A 121 7.15 6.17 -0.60
C PHE A 121 8.49 5.47 -0.89
N PRO A 122 9.30 5.98 -1.84
CA PRO A 122 10.67 5.51 -2.03
C PRO A 122 11.55 5.97 -0.86
N ILE A 123 12.55 5.15 -0.51
CA ILE A 123 13.52 5.55 0.52
C ILE A 123 14.61 6.42 -0.12
N TRP A 124 14.70 7.69 0.27
CA TRP A 124 15.74 8.62 -0.11
C TRP A 124 16.66 8.90 1.08
N TRP A 125 17.97 8.64 0.94
CA TRP A 125 18.97 8.84 2.01
C TRP A 125 18.54 8.27 3.38
N ASN A 126 18.02 7.03 3.38
CA ASN A 126 17.48 6.33 4.55
C ASN A 126 16.29 7.03 5.23
N SER A 127 15.58 7.89 4.53
CA SER A 127 14.42 8.63 5.04
C SER A 127 13.29 8.71 4.01
N ALA A 128 12.15 9.24 4.42
CA ALA A 128 11.07 9.61 3.52
C ALA A 128 11.43 10.88 2.73
N PRO A 129 11.04 10.99 1.44
CA PRO A 129 11.14 12.23 0.68
C PRO A 129 10.38 13.37 1.36
N ARG A 130 10.88 14.60 1.22
CA ARG A 130 10.29 15.79 1.89
C ARG A 130 8.83 16.05 1.54
N ILE A 131 8.38 15.63 0.36
CA ILE A 131 6.97 15.73 -0.04
C ILE A 131 6.03 14.95 0.90
N ILE A 132 6.52 13.89 1.57
CA ILE A 132 5.75 13.16 2.58
C ILE A 132 5.51 14.04 3.81
N ASN A 133 6.48 14.87 4.21
CA ASN A 133 6.28 15.86 5.28
C ASN A 133 5.18 16.85 4.90
N THR A 134 5.22 17.37 3.65
CA THR A 134 4.17 18.26 3.12
C THR A 134 2.79 17.59 3.23
N PHE A 135 2.69 16.34 2.81
CA PHE A 135 1.43 15.59 2.87
C PHE A 135 0.91 15.45 4.31
N ILE A 136 1.76 15.02 5.24
CA ILE A 136 1.37 14.81 6.65
C ILE A 136 0.92 16.15 7.26
N GLU A 137 1.72 17.20 7.12
CA GLU A 137 1.42 18.52 7.70
C GLU A 137 0.18 19.19 7.10
N SER A 138 -0.18 18.85 5.86
CA SER A 138 -1.40 19.36 5.23
C SER A 138 -2.68 18.67 5.68
N ASN A 139 -2.56 17.55 6.40
CA ASN A 139 -3.69 16.72 6.82
C ASN A 139 -3.71 16.48 8.34
N ASP A 140 -2.97 17.27 9.12
CA ASP A 140 -2.91 17.22 10.59
C ASP A 140 -4.08 18.00 11.25
#